data_92be746c262f37d0ed264d42033e4f88
#
_entry.id   92be746c262f37d0ed264d42033e4f88
#
_cell.length_a   1.000
_cell.length_b   1.000
_cell.length_c   1.000
_cell.angle_alpha   90.00
_cell.angle_beta   90.00
_cell.angle_gamma   90.00
#
_symmetry.space_group_name_H-M   'P 1'
#
loop_
_entity.id
_entity.type
_entity.pdbx_description
1 polymer ?
#
loop_
_entity_poly.entity_id
_entity_poly.type
_entity_poly.pdbx_seq_one_letter_code
_entity_poly.pdbx_strand_id
1 'polypeptide(L)'
;MEQNNLPVVSLVIPCRNEEKFIEKCLESILNQDYPKEKIEVLVVDGMSEDRTREKIKNFQFLNPNFQLRLIDNPKKITPAAMNIGIKNSKGEIIIKIDAHSTYSKDYISKCVKYLLESGANCVGGIIKTLPSENTILAKAIALSLSHPFGVGSSYFRRGIRKLKFVDTVAFGCYKKEIFDRLGLYNEKAERIEDLELNSRIRKSGGKILLVPEIVAFYYPKSNLKDFFKHNFSDGFWTTYSFKIGLRAVGLRHLIPLFFVLTLPISLWPYILLSLIFSAQIAILEKDFRLFFLMPIAFFCRHFSYGLGSIFGLFK
;
A
#
# COMPACT_ATOMS: atom_id res chain seq x y z
N MET A 1 3.05 20.49 -19.99
CA MET A 1 4.18 21.17 -19.32
C MET A 1 5.40 20.98 -20.20
N GLU A 2 6.16 22.04 -20.46
CA GLU A 2 7.43 21.91 -21.18
C GLU A 2 8.38 21.03 -20.36
N GLN A 3 9.09 20.12 -21.02
CA GLN A 3 9.95 19.12 -20.34
C GLN A 3 11.02 19.75 -19.42
N ASN A 4 11.45 20.97 -19.71
CA ASN A 4 12.46 21.69 -18.93
C ASN A 4 11.98 22.17 -17.55
N ASN A 5 10.66 22.32 -17.34
CA ASN A 5 10.07 22.84 -16.09
C ASN A 5 9.49 21.75 -15.17
N LEU A 6 9.76 20.49 -15.45
CA LEU A 6 9.28 19.40 -14.59
C LEU A 6 10.08 19.33 -13.29
N PRO A 7 9.43 19.17 -12.10
CA PRO A 7 10.13 19.05 -10.83
C PRO A 7 10.92 17.74 -10.73
N VAL A 8 11.96 17.76 -9.91
CA VAL A 8 12.66 16.52 -9.54
C VAL A 8 11.79 15.71 -8.59
N VAL A 9 11.67 14.41 -8.87
CA VAL A 9 10.88 13.46 -8.11
C VAL A 9 11.79 12.47 -7.39
N SER A 10 11.63 12.32 -6.09
CA SER A 10 12.29 11.29 -5.29
C SER A 10 11.32 10.16 -4.98
N LEU A 11 11.63 8.98 -5.50
CA LEU A 11 10.91 7.75 -5.20
C LEU A 11 11.55 7.09 -3.98
N VAL A 12 10.80 6.98 -2.89
CA VAL A 12 11.25 6.31 -1.67
C VAL A 12 10.64 4.92 -1.60
N ILE A 13 11.47 3.89 -1.58
CA ILE A 13 11.09 2.47 -1.58
C ILE A 13 11.53 1.83 -0.26
N PRO A 14 10.68 1.78 0.77
CA PRO A 14 10.90 0.91 1.92
C PRO A 14 10.97 -0.54 1.46
N CYS A 15 12.05 -1.23 1.82
CA CYS A 15 12.31 -2.58 1.33
C CYS A 15 12.84 -3.46 2.46
N ARG A 16 12.35 -4.70 2.58
CA ARG A 16 12.92 -5.73 3.43
C ARG A 16 12.47 -7.12 3.00
N ASN A 17 13.44 -7.97 2.61
CA ASN A 17 13.21 -9.34 2.17
C ASN A 17 12.21 -9.41 0.99
N GLU A 18 12.54 -8.70 -0.09
CA GLU A 18 11.72 -8.54 -1.29
C GLU A 18 12.40 -9.13 -2.55
N GLU A 19 13.26 -10.15 -2.40
CA GLU A 19 14.01 -10.75 -3.50
C GLU A 19 13.14 -11.21 -4.68
N LYS A 20 11.86 -11.55 -4.43
CA LYS A 20 10.92 -12.01 -5.47
C LYS A 20 10.37 -10.88 -6.34
N PHE A 21 10.37 -9.63 -5.84
CA PHE A 21 9.63 -8.55 -6.47
C PHE A 21 10.47 -7.32 -6.81
N ILE A 22 11.55 -7.07 -6.08
CA ILE A 22 12.32 -5.83 -6.17
C ILE A 22 12.79 -5.51 -7.60
N GLU A 23 13.24 -6.50 -8.37
CA GLU A 23 13.69 -6.28 -9.76
C GLU A 23 12.53 -5.79 -10.63
N LYS A 24 11.37 -6.46 -10.56
CA LYS A 24 10.16 -6.05 -11.32
C LYS A 24 9.69 -4.65 -10.93
N CYS A 25 9.78 -4.31 -9.65
CA CYS A 25 9.47 -2.97 -9.16
C CYS A 25 10.41 -1.94 -9.82
N LEU A 26 11.72 -2.14 -9.74
CA LEU A 26 12.73 -1.25 -10.33
C LEU A 26 12.62 -1.15 -11.85
N GLU A 27 12.36 -2.26 -12.55
CA GLU A 27 12.08 -2.27 -13.99
C GLU A 27 10.86 -1.41 -14.35
N SER A 28 9.78 -1.50 -13.56
CA SER A 28 8.57 -0.69 -13.80
C SER A 28 8.83 0.81 -13.60
N ILE A 29 9.78 1.17 -12.72
CA ILE A 29 10.22 2.55 -12.51
C ILE A 29 11.16 3.00 -13.65
N LEU A 30 12.07 2.14 -14.07
CA LEU A 30 12.97 2.43 -15.19
C LEU A 30 12.18 2.71 -16.48
N ASN A 31 11.02 2.10 -16.66
CA ASN A 31 10.15 2.22 -17.84
C ASN A 31 9.10 3.35 -17.75
N GLN A 32 9.20 4.26 -16.77
CA GLN A 32 8.30 5.41 -16.67
C GLN A 32 8.49 6.40 -17.81
N ASP A 33 7.44 7.13 -18.17
CA ASP A 33 7.44 8.19 -19.20
C ASP A 33 8.00 9.54 -18.71
N TYR A 34 8.31 9.64 -17.43
CA TYR A 34 8.91 10.83 -16.83
C TYR A 34 10.41 10.91 -17.14
N PRO A 35 11.01 12.11 -17.36
CA PRO A 35 12.43 12.26 -17.68
C PRO A 35 13.34 11.61 -16.63
N LYS A 36 14.23 10.73 -17.06
CA LYS A 36 15.08 9.90 -16.17
C LYS A 36 15.98 10.74 -15.28
N GLU A 37 16.49 11.83 -15.81
CA GLU A 37 17.34 12.80 -15.10
C GLU A 37 16.60 13.58 -14.01
N LYS A 38 15.25 13.53 -14.04
CA LYS A 38 14.36 14.12 -13.04
C LYS A 38 13.85 13.10 -12.00
N ILE A 39 14.28 11.85 -12.08
CA ILE A 39 13.90 10.79 -11.14
C ILE A 39 15.13 10.37 -10.33
N GLU A 40 15.06 10.43 -9.01
CA GLU A 40 15.97 9.69 -8.14
C GLU A 40 15.20 8.58 -7.39
N VAL A 41 15.85 7.44 -7.21
CA VAL A 41 15.28 6.27 -6.53
C VAL A 41 16.09 5.97 -5.28
N LEU A 42 15.42 5.97 -4.14
CA LEU A 42 16.00 5.70 -2.84
C LEU A 42 15.39 4.39 -2.31
N VAL A 43 16.10 3.28 -2.50
CA VAL A 43 15.74 2.01 -1.87
C VAL A 43 16.30 2.00 -0.46
N VAL A 44 15.40 2.04 0.52
CA VAL A 44 15.76 2.10 1.94
C VAL A 44 15.51 0.73 2.57
N ASP A 45 16.62 -0.04 2.65
CA ASP A 45 16.59 -1.46 3.00
C ASP A 45 16.63 -1.69 4.51
N GLY A 46 15.62 -2.39 5.03
CA GLY A 46 15.48 -2.79 6.41
C GLY A 46 16.38 -3.96 6.81
N MET A 47 17.64 -3.94 6.39
CA MET A 47 18.65 -4.98 6.68
C MET A 47 18.15 -6.35 6.19
N SER A 48 17.85 -6.46 4.89
CA SER A 48 17.42 -7.71 4.25
C SER A 48 18.44 -8.83 4.40
N GLU A 49 17.96 -10.03 4.66
CA GLU A 49 18.74 -11.23 4.91
C GLU A 49 18.67 -12.24 3.74
N ASP A 50 17.79 -11.95 2.74
CA ASP A 50 17.67 -12.67 1.48
C ASP A 50 18.51 -12.01 0.38
N ARG A 51 18.27 -12.38 -0.88
CA ARG A 51 19.00 -11.83 -2.04
C ARG A 51 18.55 -10.44 -2.49
N THR A 52 17.70 -9.75 -1.72
CA THR A 52 17.19 -8.41 -2.07
C THR A 52 18.30 -7.43 -2.39
N ARG A 53 19.30 -7.31 -1.49
CA ARG A 53 20.41 -6.34 -1.63
C ARG A 53 21.31 -6.68 -2.83
N GLU A 54 21.57 -7.97 -3.06
CA GLU A 54 22.33 -8.45 -4.23
C GLU A 54 21.63 -8.01 -5.53
N LYS A 55 20.32 -8.25 -5.64
CA LYS A 55 19.53 -7.89 -6.81
C LYS A 55 19.49 -6.39 -7.07
N ILE A 56 19.38 -5.56 -6.03
CA ILE A 56 19.43 -4.10 -6.16
C ILE A 56 20.79 -3.66 -6.70
N LYS A 57 21.90 -4.21 -6.16
CA LYS A 57 23.25 -3.86 -6.64
C LYS A 57 23.48 -4.31 -8.08
N ASN A 58 23.02 -5.49 -8.46
CA ASN A 58 23.08 -5.98 -9.82
C ASN A 58 22.26 -5.10 -10.77
N PHE A 59 21.06 -4.69 -10.36
CA PHE A 59 20.23 -3.76 -11.14
C PHE A 59 20.94 -2.41 -11.34
N GLN A 60 21.57 -1.88 -10.31
CA GLN A 60 22.39 -0.65 -10.35
C GLN A 60 23.56 -0.77 -11.33
N PHE A 61 24.27 -1.89 -11.26
CA PHE A 61 25.42 -2.17 -12.16
C PHE A 61 24.99 -2.23 -13.64
N LEU A 62 23.85 -2.87 -13.93
CA LEU A 62 23.31 -2.99 -15.28
C LEU A 62 22.69 -1.68 -15.81
N ASN A 63 22.34 -0.74 -14.94
CA ASN A 63 21.72 0.54 -15.29
C ASN A 63 22.48 1.73 -14.69
N PRO A 64 23.74 1.99 -15.09
CA PRO A 64 24.61 2.97 -14.44
C PRO A 64 24.11 4.42 -14.51
N ASN A 65 23.27 4.74 -15.51
CA ASN A 65 22.68 6.07 -15.68
C ASN A 65 21.37 6.25 -14.87
N PHE A 66 20.88 5.20 -14.21
CA PHE A 66 19.69 5.27 -13.38
C PHE A 66 20.07 5.74 -11.96
N GLN A 67 19.51 6.87 -11.54
CA GLN A 67 19.85 7.49 -10.25
C GLN A 67 19.26 6.68 -9.08
N LEU A 68 19.83 5.50 -8.82
CA LEU A 68 19.42 4.57 -7.77
C LEU A 68 20.42 4.59 -6.62
N ARG A 69 19.93 4.72 -5.39
CA ARG A 69 20.74 4.64 -4.17
C ARG A 69 20.15 3.62 -3.21
N LEU A 70 20.98 2.71 -2.71
CA LEU A 70 20.64 1.77 -1.64
C LEU A 70 21.10 2.35 -0.30
N ILE A 71 20.16 2.48 0.66
CA ILE A 71 20.39 3.10 1.96
C ILE A 71 19.95 2.13 3.05
N ASP A 72 20.71 2.03 4.13
CA ASP A 72 20.39 1.15 5.26
C ASP A 72 19.32 1.75 6.18
N ASN A 73 18.40 0.88 6.65
CA ASN A 73 17.44 1.18 7.71
C ASN A 73 17.61 0.20 8.88
N PRO A 74 18.45 0.50 9.87
CA PRO A 74 18.70 -0.38 11.01
C PRO A 74 17.45 -0.64 11.87
N LYS A 75 16.46 0.27 11.85
CA LYS A 75 15.20 0.11 12.60
C LYS A 75 14.25 -0.91 12.00
N LYS A 76 14.45 -1.31 10.72
CA LYS A 76 13.72 -2.36 10.01
C LYS A 76 12.20 -2.12 9.87
N ILE A 77 11.71 -0.92 10.13
CA ILE A 77 10.30 -0.52 10.04
C ILE A 77 10.07 0.46 8.90
N THR A 78 8.89 0.38 8.27
CA THR A 78 8.52 1.21 7.10
C THR A 78 8.58 2.72 7.37
N PRO A 79 8.02 3.28 8.47
CA PRO A 79 8.07 4.72 8.68
C PRO A 79 9.49 5.24 8.88
N ALA A 80 10.39 4.46 9.48
CA ALA A 80 11.81 4.85 9.58
C ALA A 80 12.48 4.85 8.19
N ALA A 81 12.19 3.86 7.35
CA ALA A 81 12.68 3.85 5.97
C ALA A 81 12.20 5.08 5.19
N MET A 82 10.92 5.43 5.28
CA MET A 82 10.38 6.65 4.68
C MET A 82 11.12 7.90 5.17
N ASN A 83 11.34 8.02 6.48
CA ASN A 83 12.03 9.16 7.08
C ASN A 83 13.48 9.27 6.59
N ILE A 84 14.19 8.15 6.52
CA ILE A 84 15.56 8.10 5.98
C ILE A 84 15.55 8.53 4.50
N GLY A 85 14.63 7.99 3.70
CA GLY A 85 14.49 8.32 2.29
C GLY A 85 14.18 9.82 2.08
N ILE A 86 13.21 10.38 2.80
CA ILE A 86 12.83 11.79 2.70
C ILE A 86 14.01 12.72 3.07
N LYS A 87 14.73 12.41 4.14
CA LYS A 87 15.90 13.19 4.56
C LYS A 87 17.04 13.18 3.53
N ASN A 88 17.19 12.08 2.82
CA ASN A 88 18.23 11.91 1.79
C ASN A 88 17.76 12.30 0.38
N SER A 89 16.50 12.68 0.20
CA SER A 89 15.92 13.04 -1.09
C SER A 89 16.36 14.44 -1.53
N LYS A 90 16.55 14.60 -2.85
CA LYS A 90 16.83 15.88 -3.50
C LYS A 90 15.61 16.45 -4.21
N GLY A 91 14.60 15.62 -4.49
CA GLY A 91 13.40 15.99 -5.23
C GLY A 91 12.47 16.92 -4.45
N GLU A 92 11.77 17.76 -5.20
CA GLU A 92 10.70 18.64 -4.69
C GLU A 92 9.41 17.84 -4.41
N ILE A 93 9.28 16.69 -5.08
CA ILE A 93 8.14 15.77 -4.93
C ILE A 93 8.65 14.44 -4.41
N ILE A 94 7.97 13.92 -3.39
CA ILE A 94 8.22 12.62 -2.79
C ILE A 94 7.09 11.68 -3.17
N ILE A 95 7.42 10.51 -3.74
CA ILE A 95 6.45 9.44 -3.98
C ILE A 95 6.87 8.21 -3.16
N LYS A 96 5.96 7.72 -2.33
CA LYS A 96 6.13 6.43 -1.67
C LYS A 96 5.89 5.32 -2.69
N ILE A 97 6.82 4.39 -2.78
CA ILE A 97 6.78 3.22 -3.66
C ILE A 97 6.83 1.96 -2.79
N ASP A 98 6.07 0.95 -3.15
CA ASP A 98 6.07 -0.34 -2.49
C ASP A 98 6.92 -1.34 -3.29
N ALA A 99 7.85 -2.04 -2.63
CA ALA A 99 8.82 -2.94 -3.27
C ALA A 99 8.18 -4.18 -3.94
N HIS A 100 6.97 -4.61 -3.49
CA HIS A 100 6.23 -5.70 -4.11
C HIS A 100 5.03 -5.22 -4.94
N SER A 101 5.24 -4.09 -5.61
CA SER A 101 4.29 -3.51 -6.57
C SER A 101 5.01 -3.15 -7.87
N THR A 102 4.25 -3.06 -8.96
CA THR A 102 4.69 -2.48 -10.23
C THR A 102 3.76 -1.34 -10.62
N TYR A 103 4.22 -0.46 -11.50
CA TYR A 103 3.55 0.80 -11.78
C TYR A 103 3.29 0.96 -13.27
N SER A 104 2.11 1.51 -13.65
CA SER A 104 1.85 1.85 -15.04
C SER A 104 2.89 2.84 -15.57
N LYS A 105 3.16 2.80 -16.88
CA LYS A 105 4.20 3.61 -17.53
C LYS A 105 4.06 5.12 -17.25
N ASP A 106 2.86 5.59 -17.04
CA ASP A 106 2.48 6.99 -16.83
C ASP A 106 2.20 7.32 -15.34
N TYR A 107 2.65 6.44 -14.42
CA TYR A 107 2.36 6.59 -12.99
C TYR A 107 2.97 7.87 -12.43
N ILE A 108 4.25 8.13 -12.66
CA ILE A 108 4.96 9.29 -12.11
C ILE A 108 4.43 10.58 -12.74
N SER A 109 4.33 10.64 -14.06
CA SER A 109 3.84 11.83 -14.77
C SER A 109 2.44 12.24 -14.34
N LYS A 110 1.54 11.26 -14.14
CA LYS A 110 0.19 11.51 -13.62
C LYS A 110 0.19 11.95 -12.16
N CYS A 111 1.00 11.31 -11.29
CA CYS A 111 1.14 11.74 -9.90
C CYS A 111 1.56 13.22 -9.81
N VAL A 112 2.60 13.60 -10.56
CA VAL A 112 3.10 14.98 -10.60
C VAL A 112 2.03 15.93 -11.14
N LYS A 113 1.44 15.59 -12.29
CA LYS A 113 0.39 16.42 -12.92
C LYS A 113 -0.74 16.72 -11.94
N TYR A 114 -1.35 15.69 -11.37
CA TYR A 114 -2.48 15.87 -10.47
C TYR A 114 -2.10 16.57 -9.15
N LEU A 115 -0.88 16.35 -8.64
CA LEU A 115 -0.40 17.05 -7.45
C LEU A 115 -0.26 18.57 -7.68
N LEU A 116 0.21 18.96 -8.85
CA LEU A 116 0.42 20.38 -9.18
C LEU A 116 -0.89 21.09 -9.58
N GLU A 117 -1.79 20.40 -10.28
CA GLU A 117 -3.02 21.00 -10.86
C GLU A 117 -4.22 21.00 -9.90
N SER A 118 -4.32 20.04 -8.97
CA SER A 118 -5.54 19.85 -8.16
C SER A 118 -5.60 20.66 -6.87
N GLY A 119 -4.49 21.26 -6.44
CA GLY A 119 -4.37 21.89 -5.13
C GLY A 119 -4.42 20.88 -3.95
N ALA A 120 -4.37 19.57 -4.22
CA ALA A 120 -4.27 18.56 -3.17
C ALA A 120 -2.87 18.53 -2.54
N ASN A 121 -2.81 18.16 -1.26
CA ASN A 121 -1.55 18.01 -0.52
C ASN A 121 -0.96 16.61 -0.67
N CYS A 122 -1.80 15.65 -1.02
CA CYS A 122 -1.42 14.28 -1.34
C CYS A 122 -2.27 13.78 -2.50
N VAL A 123 -1.63 13.09 -3.43
CA VAL A 123 -2.29 12.41 -4.55
C VAL A 123 -1.91 10.95 -4.53
N GLY A 124 -2.84 10.07 -4.83
CA GLY A 124 -2.59 8.65 -5.02
C GLY A 124 -3.54 8.04 -6.02
N GLY A 125 -3.24 6.83 -6.42
CA GLY A 125 -3.98 6.09 -7.44
C GLY A 125 -4.75 4.90 -6.90
N ILE A 126 -5.32 4.16 -7.83
CA ILE A 126 -5.96 2.87 -7.56
C ILE A 126 -4.92 1.75 -7.56
N ILE A 127 -5.17 0.74 -6.74
CA ILE A 127 -4.37 -0.48 -6.69
C ILE A 127 -5.15 -1.60 -7.37
N LYS A 128 -4.59 -2.16 -8.44
CA LYS A 128 -5.03 -3.43 -9.01
C LYS A 128 -4.27 -4.57 -8.32
N THR A 129 -4.96 -5.34 -7.50
CA THR A 129 -4.34 -6.48 -6.82
C THR A 129 -4.27 -7.67 -7.76
N LEU A 130 -3.07 -8.18 -7.99
CA LEU A 130 -2.80 -9.32 -8.86
C LEU A 130 -2.26 -10.50 -8.04
N PRO A 131 -2.52 -11.75 -8.43
CA PRO A 131 -1.93 -12.89 -7.75
C PRO A 131 -0.41 -12.88 -7.90
N SER A 132 0.30 -13.08 -6.80
CA SER A 132 1.78 -13.12 -6.77
C SER A 132 2.36 -14.42 -7.32
N GLU A 133 1.53 -15.46 -7.43
CA GLU A 133 1.87 -16.77 -7.98
C GLU A 133 0.71 -17.30 -8.82
N ASN A 134 1.01 -18.18 -9.78
CA ASN A 134 -0.01 -18.79 -10.65
C ASN A 134 -0.72 -19.96 -9.94
N THR A 135 -1.35 -19.67 -8.80
CA THR A 135 -2.16 -20.64 -8.03
C THR A 135 -3.55 -20.08 -7.81
N ILE A 136 -4.54 -20.97 -7.75
CA ILE A 136 -5.92 -20.57 -7.51
C ILE A 136 -6.10 -19.91 -6.11
N LEU A 137 -5.32 -20.32 -5.13
CA LEU A 137 -5.31 -19.72 -3.79
C LEU A 137 -4.77 -18.29 -3.83
N ALA A 138 -3.65 -18.05 -4.53
CA ALA A 138 -3.13 -16.69 -4.73
C ALA A 138 -4.15 -15.80 -5.45
N LYS A 139 -4.88 -16.34 -6.44
CA LYS A 139 -5.98 -15.64 -7.12
C LYS A 139 -7.11 -15.31 -6.14
N ALA A 140 -7.55 -16.24 -5.30
CA ALA A 140 -8.58 -16.01 -4.30
C ALA A 140 -8.17 -14.93 -3.28
N ILE A 141 -6.93 -14.95 -2.80
CA ILE A 141 -6.37 -13.93 -1.91
C ILE A 141 -6.38 -12.56 -2.59
N ALA A 142 -5.92 -12.45 -3.83
CA ALA A 142 -5.89 -11.20 -4.58
C ALA A 142 -7.32 -10.62 -4.78
N LEU A 143 -8.27 -11.47 -5.14
CA LEU A 143 -9.69 -11.10 -5.30
C LEU A 143 -10.31 -10.64 -3.98
N SER A 144 -9.97 -11.28 -2.85
CA SER A 144 -10.46 -10.87 -1.53
C SER A 144 -9.98 -9.46 -1.15
N LEU A 145 -8.82 -9.03 -1.65
CA LEU A 145 -8.23 -7.70 -1.43
C LEU A 145 -8.76 -6.63 -2.40
N SER A 146 -9.60 -6.98 -3.35
CA SER A 146 -10.21 -6.07 -4.33
C SER A 146 -11.74 -6.02 -4.20
N HIS A 147 -12.36 -7.06 -3.65
CA HIS A 147 -13.81 -7.16 -3.53
C HIS A 147 -14.35 -6.32 -2.35
N PRO A 148 -15.50 -5.63 -2.52
CA PRO A 148 -16.12 -4.82 -1.46
C PRO A 148 -16.32 -5.55 -0.14
N PHE A 149 -16.72 -6.83 -0.18
CA PHE A 149 -16.88 -7.64 1.03
C PHE A 149 -15.55 -7.82 1.78
N GLY A 150 -14.42 -7.97 1.05
CA GLY A 150 -13.11 -8.15 1.65
C GLY A 150 -12.45 -6.86 2.17
N VAL A 151 -12.69 -5.71 1.52
CA VAL A 151 -11.96 -4.45 1.83
C VAL A 151 -12.85 -3.28 2.24
N GLY A 152 -14.17 -3.53 2.34
CA GLY A 152 -15.13 -2.51 2.73
C GLY A 152 -15.12 -1.29 1.80
N SER A 153 -15.01 -0.10 2.37
CA SER A 153 -15.02 1.18 1.66
C SER A 153 -13.61 1.68 1.24
N SER A 154 -12.63 0.79 1.11
CA SER A 154 -11.29 1.17 0.63
C SER A 154 -11.33 1.51 -0.86
N TYR A 155 -11.53 2.78 -1.18
CA TYR A 155 -11.70 3.24 -2.55
C TYR A 155 -10.50 2.96 -3.45
N PHE A 156 -9.27 3.11 -2.94
CA PHE A 156 -8.06 2.85 -3.72
C PHE A 156 -7.88 1.35 -4.09
N ARG A 157 -8.50 0.42 -3.32
CA ARG A 157 -8.50 -1.03 -3.64
C ARG A 157 -9.67 -1.46 -4.52
N ARG A 158 -10.85 -0.83 -4.32
CA ARG A 158 -12.04 -1.14 -5.11
C ARG A 158 -12.03 -0.51 -6.49
N GLY A 159 -11.22 0.54 -6.66
CA GLY A 159 -11.28 1.42 -7.81
C GLY A 159 -12.41 2.45 -7.72
N ILE A 160 -12.26 3.51 -8.49
CA ILE A 160 -13.24 4.60 -8.66
C ILE A 160 -13.29 4.96 -10.14
N ARG A 161 -14.39 5.59 -10.57
CA ARG A 161 -14.57 6.04 -11.97
C ARG A 161 -14.25 7.52 -12.19
N LYS A 162 -14.29 8.34 -11.14
CA LYS A 162 -14.06 9.80 -11.18
C LYS A 162 -13.11 10.19 -10.05
N LEU A 163 -12.43 11.30 -10.20
CA LEU A 163 -11.62 11.93 -9.14
C LEU A 163 -12.41 12.04 -7.84
N LYS A 164 -11.78 11.72 -6.73
CA LYS A 164 -12.44 11.76 -5.43
C LYS A 164 -11.50 12.20 -4.32
N PHE A 165 -11.92 13.17 -3.51
CA PHE A 165 -11.26 13.43 -2.24
C PHE A 165 -11.61 12.33 -1.24
N VAL A 166 -10.58 11.79 -0.59
CA VAL A 166 -10.66 10.62 0.29
C VAL A 166 -9.91 10.88 1.60
N ASP A 167 -10.10 9.98 2.55
CA ASP A 167 -9.40 10.06 3.84
C ASP A 167 -7.95 9.54 3.76
N THR A 168 -7.67 8.65 2.82
CA THR A 168 -6.33 8.08 2.62
C THR A 168 -6.18 7.51 1.22
N VAL A 169 -4.94 7.48 0.76
CA VAL A 169 -4.48 6.76 -0.44
C VAL A 169 -3.31 5.86 -0.06
N ALA A 170 -3.06 4.84 -0.85
CA ALA A 170 -1.79 4.11 -0.80
C ALA A 170 -0.77 4.78 -1.73
N PHE A 171 0.51 4.60 -1.44
CA PHE A 171 1.61 5.08 -2.27
C PHE A 171 1.49 6.58 -2.60
N GLY A 172 1.31 7.39 -1.54
CA GLY A 172 1.05 8.82 -1.69
C GLY A 172 2.20 9.57 -2.37
N CYS A 173 1.81 10.50 -3.23
CA CYS A 173 2.66 11.51 -3.85
C CYS A 173 2.45 12.84 -3.13
N TYR A 174 3.52 13.45 -2.66
CA TYR A 174 3.51 14.64 -1.80
C TYR A 174 4.50 15.69 -2.32
N LYS A 175 4.21 16.98 -2.13
CA LYS A 175 5.26 18.00 -2.15
C LYS A 175 6.15 17.82 -0.92
N LYS A 176 7.47 17.93 -1.07
CA LYS A 176 8.42 17.74 0.03
C LYS A 176 8.17 18.69 1.21
N GLU A 177 7.75 19.93 0.92
CA GLU A 177 7.41 20.95 1.91
C GLU A 177 6.36 20.50 2.95
N ILE A 178 5.55 19.47 2.63
CA ILE A 178 4.56 18.95 3.57
C ILE A 178 5.22 18.33 4.81
N PHE A 179 6.39 17.72 4.61
CA PHE A 179 7.16 17.09 5.69
C PHE A 179 7.86 18.13 6.57
N ASP A 180 8.22 19.27 6.01
CA ASP A 180 8.78 20.39 6.78
C ASP A 180 7.69 21.02 7.65
N ARG A 181 6.48 21.14 7.12
CA ARG A 181 5.33 21.77 7.81
C ARG A 181 4.67 20.86 8.84
N LEU A 182 4.44 19.59 8.50
CA LEU A 182 3.68 18.64 9.33
C LEU A 182 4.54 17.64 10.07
N GLY A 183 5.85 17.63 9.80
CA GLY A 183 6.79 16.62 10.30
C GLY A 183 6.79 15.32 9.48
N LEU A 184 7.81 14.53 9.69
CA LEU A 184 8.04 13.25 9.03
C LEU A 184 7.01 12.18 9.44
N TYR A 185 7.14 10.97 8.92
CA TYR A 185 6.33 9.83 9.35
C TYR A 185 6.54 9.53 10.83
N ASN A 186 5.46 9.22 11.54
CA ASN A 186 5.55 8.82 12.95
C ASN A 186 6.03 7.37 13.05
N GLU A 187 7.22 7.15 13.58
CA GLU A 187 7.83 5.82 13.68
C GLU A 187 7.11 4.89 14.65
N LYS A 188 6.23 5.40 15.51
CA LYS A 188 5.35 4.58 16.36
C LYS A 188 4.15 4.00 15.57
N ALA A 189 3.94 4.40 14.32
CA ALA A 189 2.82 3.99 13.48
C ALA A 189 3.25 2.94 12.44
N GLU A 190 3.85 1.83 12.84
CA GLU A 190 4.56 0.90 11.96
C GLU A 190 3.76 0.38 10.75
N ARG A 191 2.44 0.17 10.91
CA ARG A 191 1.57 -0.40 9.86
C ARG A 191 0.46 0.55 9.41
N ILE A 192 0.31 1.65 10.12
CA ILE A 192 -0.70 2.67 9.86
C ILE A 192 -0.08 4.02 9.52
N GLU A 193 1.18 4.02 9.13
CA GLU A 193 1.97 5.23 8.87
C GLU A 193 1.32 6.15 7.82
N ASP A 194 0.74 5.58 6.76
CA ASP A 194 0.03 6.35 5.73
C ASP A 194 -1.27 6.95 6.29
N LEU A 195 -2.03 6.18 7.07
CA LEU A 195 -3.25 6.67 7.72
C LEU A 195 -2.94 7.81 8.70
N GLU A 196 -1.84 7.69 9.45
CA GLU A 196 -1.40 8.68 10.42
C GLU A 196 -1.01 9.99 9.74
N LEU A 197 -0.13 9.94 8.74
CA LEU A 197 0.29 11.12 7.97
C LEU A 197 -0.92 11.78 7.27
N ASN A 198 -1.75 10.98 6.61
CA ASN A 198 -2.94 11.46 5.92
C ASN A 198 -3.96 12.09 6.89
N SER A 199 -4.04 11.59 8.14
CA SER A 199 -4.85 12.21 9.20
C SER A 199 -4.31 13.59 9.59
N ARG A 200 -2.97 13.75 9.72
CA ARG A 200 -2.35 15.06 9.99
C ARG A 200 -2.59 16.05 8.86
N ILE A 201 -2.43 15.61 7.61
CA ILE A 201 -2.73 16.44 6.43
C ILE A 201 -4.17 16.97 6.48
N ARG A 202 -5.15 16.08 6.72
CA ARG A 202 -6.57 16.49 6.78
C ARG A 202 -6.88 17.41 7.97
N LYS A 203 -6.29 17.15 9.13
CA LYS A 203 -6.45 18.00 10.33
C LYS A 203 -5.87 19.40 10.15
N SER A 204 -4.87 19.55 9.27
CA SER A 204 -4.31 20.85 8.90
C SER A 204 -5.08 21.57 7.78
N GLY A 205 -6.28 21.07 7.41
CA GLY A 205 -7.08 21.61 6.32
C GLY A 205 -6.66 21.13 4.91
N GLY A 206 -5.67 20.23 4.83
CA GLY A 206 -5.19 19.69 3.57
C GLY A 206 -6.15 18.66 2.96
N LYS A 207 -5.99 18.42 1.65
CA LYS A 207 -6.84 17.55 0.84
C LYS A 207 -6.02 16.39 0.28
N ILE A 208 -6.65 15.21 0.22
CA ILE A 208 -6.08 13.98 -0.35
C ILE A 208 -6.93 13.57 -1.53
N LEU A 209 -6.31 13.50 -2.71
CA LEU A 209 -6.99 13.18 -3.97
C LEU A 209 -6.68 11.76 -4.41
N LEU A 210 -7.71 10.97 -4.65
CA LEU A 210 -7.63 9.67 -5.30
C LEU A 210 -7.97 9.83 -6.79
N VAL A 211 -7.07 9.36 -7.66
CA VAL A 211 -7.13 9.50 -9.11
C VAL A 211 -7.26 8.12 -9.77
N PRO A 212 -8.31 7.83 -10.54
CA PRO A 212 -8.53 6.51 -11.15
C PRO A 212 -7.52 6.16 -12.24
N GLU A 213 -6.90 7.17 -12.86
CA GLU A 213 -5.93 6.99 -13.94
C GLU A 213 -4.51 6.66 -13.45
N ILE A 214 -4.22 6.90 -12.19
CA ILE A 214 -2.96 6.51 -11.55
C ILE A 214 -3.11 5.07 -11.09
N VAL A 215 -2.35 4.14 -11.68
CA VAL A 215 -2.52 2.71 -11.45
C VAL A 215 -1.23 2.06 -10.95
N ALA A 216 -1.32 1.41 -9.80
CA ALA A 216 -0.30 0.50 -9.29
C ALA A 216 -0.84 -0.94 -9.29
N PHE A 217 0.05 -1.91 -9.51
CA PHE A 217 -0.25 -3.35 -9.46
C PHE A 217 0.42 -3.94 -8.22
N TYR A 218 -0.36 -4.46 -7.31
CA TYR A 218 0.08 -4.95 -6.01
C TYR A 218 0.05 -6.48 -5.94
N TYR A 219 1.10 -7.10 -5.43
CA TYR A 219 1.25 -8.55 -5.33
C TYR A 219 1.24 -9.00 -3.86
N PRO A 220 0.08 -9.46 -3.31
CA PRO A 220 -0.03 -9.89 -1.93
C PRO A 220 0.66 -11.24 -1.68
N LYS A 221 0.78 -11.61 -0.41
CA LYS A 221 1.23 -12.96 -0.02
C LYS A 221 0.34 -14.02 -0.65
N SER A 222 0.95 -15.12 -1.15
CA SER A 222 0.25 -16.18 -1.92
C SER A 222 -0.32 -17.31 -1.07
N ASN A 223 0.07 -17.41 0.21
CA ASN A 223 -0.36 -18.48 1.10
C ASN A 223 -1.16 -17.97 2.30
N LEU A 224 -2.05 -18.81 2.85
CA LEU A 224 -2.95 -18.40 3.94
C LEU A 224 -2.21 -18.05 5.24
N LYS A 225 -1.10 -18.71 5.55
CA LYS A 225 -0.34 -18.46 6.78
C LYS A 225 0.23 -17.04 6.81
N ASP A 226 0.88 -16.60 5.73
CA ASP A 226 1.47 -15.27 5.65
C ASP A 226 0.40 -14.21 5.44
N PHE A 227 -0.68 -14.53 4.71
CA PHE A 227 -1.85 -13.69 4.58
C PHE A 227 -2.54 -13.45 5.93
N PHE A 228 -2.69 -14.50 6.74
CA PHE A 228 -3.21 -14.40 8.12
C PHE A 228 -2.32 -13.49 8.97
N LYS A 229 -1.01 -13.74 9.01
CA LYS A 229 -0.04 -12.93 9.78
C LYS A 229 -0.09 -11.44 9.39
N HIS A 230 -0.18 -11.18 8.08
CA HIS A 230 -0.25 -9.81 7.56
C HIS A 230 -1.50 -9.10 8.06
N ASN A 231 -2.69 -9.71 7.88
CA ASN A 231 -3.94 -9.11 8.33
C ASN A 231 -4.06 -9.03 9.86
N PHE A 232 -3.51 -10.01 10.59
CA PHE A 232 -3.43 -9.94 12.05
C PHE A 232 -2.61 -8.73 12.50
N SER A 233 -1.45 -8.51 11.88
CA SER A 233 -0.62 -7.34 12.18
C SER A 233 -1.35 -6.03 11.85
N ASP A 234 -2.08 -5.95 10.73
CA ASP A 234 -2.87 -4.76 10.38
C ASP A 234 -3.96 -4.48 11.44
N GLY A 235 -4.67 -5.51 11.87
CA GLY A 235 -5.67 -5.40 12.94
C GLY A 235 -5.07 -4.97 14.28
N PHE A 236 -3.95 -5.59 14.67
CA PHE A 236 -3.22 -5.26 15.89
C PHE A 236 -2.85 -3.76 15.91
N TRP A 237 -2.17 -3.26 14.89
CA TRP A 237 -1.75 -1.87 14.81
C TRP A 237 -2.93 -0.89 14.74
N THR A 238 -4.06 -1.32 14.16
CA THR A 238 -5.29 -0.51 14.10
C THR A 238 -5.78 -0.12 15.50
N THR A 239 -5.89 -1.07 16.41
CA THR A 239 -6.40 -0.81 17.78
C THR A 239 -5.31 -0.36 18.75
N TYR A 240 -4.09 -0.90 18.61
CA TYR A 240 -2.95 -0.44 19.39
C TYR A 240 -2.66 1.06 19.18
N SER A 241 -2.96 1.58 18.01
CA SER A 241 -2.81 3.00 17.70
C SER A 241 -3.56 3.92 18.67
N PHE A 242 -4.73 3.51 19.15
CA PHE A 242 -5.50 4.29 20.12
C PHE A 242 -4.76 4.42 21.47
N LYS A 243 -4.08 3.36 21.91
CA LYS A 243 -3.30 3.36 23.15
C LYS A 243 -2.09 4.27 23.10
N ILE A 244 -1.43 4.34 21.95
CA ILE A 244 -0.29 5.23 21.74
C ILE A 244 -0.69 6.65 21.31
N GLY A 245 -1.98 6.99 21.45
CA GLY A 245 -2.51 8.34 21.19
C GLY A 245 -2.69 8.71 19.73
N LEU A 246 -2.59 7.75 18.81
CA LEU A 246 -2.77 7.99 17.37
C LEU A 246 -4.26 7.83 16.99
N ARG A 247 -4.93 8.93 16.71
CA ARG A 247 -6.35 8.96 16.26
C ARG A 247 -6.45 9.09 14.74
N ALA A 248 -5.87 8.13 14.03
CA ALA A 248 -5.85 8.11 12.56
C ALA A 248 -6.88 7.15 11.95
N VAL A 249 -7.38 6.21 12.76
CA VAL A 249 -8.22 5.10 12.33
C VAL A 249 -9.71 5.45 12.45
N GLY A 250 -10.49 5.26 11.38
CA GLY A 250 -11.93 5.47 11.37
C GLY A 250 -12.72 4.21 11.78
N LEU A 251 -14.01 4.36 12.12
CA LEU A 251 -14.90 3.27 12.57
C LEU A 251 -14.94 2.07 11.63
N ARG A 252 -14.82 2.28 10.33
CA ARG A 252 -14.80 1.20 9.33
C ARG A 252 -13.70 0.15 9.57
N HIS A 253 -12.58 0.55 10.15
CA HIS A 253 -11.46 -0.34 10.44
C HIS A 253 -11.72 -1.23 11.68
N LEU A 254 -12.75 -0.92 12.45
CA LEU A 254 -13.17 -1.71 13.61
C LEU A 254 -14.22 -2.78 13.27
N ILE A 255 -14.76 -2.79 12.03
CA ILE A 255 -15.75 -3.78 11.62
C ILE A 255 -15.28 -5.22 11.83
N PRO A 256 -14.02 -5.61 11.48
CA PRO A 256 -13.54 -6.96 11.75
C PRO A 256 -13.39 -7.28 13.24
N LEU A 257 -13.09 -6.29 14.09
CA LEU A 257 -13.09 -6.45 15.55
C LEU A 257 -14.49 -6.84 16.04
N PHE A 258 -15.52 -6.06 15.65
CA PHE A 258 -16.91 -6.37 16.03
C PHE A 258 -17.37 -7.72 15.47
N PHE A 259 -16.97 -8.08 14.25
CA PHE A 259 -17.25 -9.40 13.69
C PHE A 259 -16.73 -10.53 14.58
N VAL A 260 -15.48 -10.44 15.06
CA VAL A 260 -14.90 -11.49 15.91
C VAL A 260 -15.54 -11.50 17.31
N LEU A 261 -15.82 -10.34 17.89
CA LEU A 261 -16.49 -10.24 19.19
C LEU A 261 -17.91 -10.82 19.17
N THR A 262 -18.61 -10.72 18.03
CA THR A 262 -19.98 -11.22 17.86
C THR A 262 -20.04 -12.55 17.11
N LEU A 263 -18.91 -13.25 16.97
CA LEU A 263 -18.78 -14.44 16.12
C LEU A 263 -19.87 -15.49 16.32
N PRO A 264 -20.31 -15.84 17.56
CA PRO A 264 -21.38 -16.82 17.74
C PRO A 264 -22.71 -16.45 17.05
N ILE A 265 -22.99 -15.16 16.94
CA ILE A 265 -24.22 -14.63 16.33
C ILE A 265 -24.00 -14.29 14.85
N SER A 266 -22.86 -13.70 14.53
CA SER A 266 -22.56 -13.20 13.18
C SER A 266 -22.08 -14.27 12.20
N LEU A 267 -21.70 -15.45 12.68
CA LEU A 267 -21.09 -16.50 11.85
C LEU A 267 -22.02 -16.99 10.72
N TRP A 268 -23.26 -17.29 11.03
CA TRP A 268 -24.20 -17.81 10.03
C TRP A 268 -24.54 -16.79 8.93
N PRO A 269 -24.95 -15.54 9.24
CA PRO A 269 -25.15 -14.54 8.20
C PRO A 269 -23.85 -14.23 7.44
N TYR A 270 -22.69 -14.29 8.10
CA TYR A 270 -21.41 -14.14 7.43
C TYR A 270 -21.15 -15.25 6.40
N ILE A 271 -21.37 -16.52 6.76
CA ILE A 271 -21.20 -17.66 5.84
C ILE A 271 -22.13 -17.48 4.63
N LEU A 272 -23.40 -17.15 4.85
CA LEU A 272 -24.36 -16.93 3.76
C LEU A 272 -23.89 -15.82 2.80
N LEU A 273 -23.53 -14.65 3.32
CA LEU A 273 -23.00 -13.55 2.49
C LEU A 273 -21.71 -13.93 1.77
N SER A 274 -20.81 -14.63 2.46
CA SER A 274 -19.56 -15.10 1.87
C SER A 274 -19.81 -16.06 0.70
N LEU A 275 -20.76 -16.99 0.81
CA LEU A 275 -21.12 -17.90 -0.27
C LEU A 275 -21.78 -17.18 -1.45
N ILE A 276 -22.67 -16.20 -1.19
CA ILE A 276 -23.29 -15.39 -2.26
C ILE A 276 -22.21 -14.65 -3.05
N PHE A 277 -21.29 -13.94 -2.39
CA PHE A 277 -20.22 -13.22 -3.07
C PHE A 277 -19.21 -14.17 -3.75
N SER A 278 -18.97 -15.34 -3.17
CA SER A 278 -18.11 -16.36 -3.77
C SER A 278 -18.72 -16.93 -5.05
N ALA A 279 -20.03 -17.17 -5.10
CA ALA A 279 -20.75 -17.58 -6.30
C ALA A 279 -20.65 -16.48 -7.38
N GLN A 280 -20.89 -15.22 -7.01
CA GLN A 280 -20.75 -14.08 -7.93
C GLN A 280 -19.35 -14.00 -8.53
N ILE A 281 -18.29 -14.11 -7.70
CA ILE A 281 -16.90 -14.06 -8.13
C ILE A 281 -16.58 -15.25 -9.05
N ALA A 282 -17.01 -16.47 -8.68
CA ALA A 282 -16.76 -17.67 -9.47
C ALA A 282 -17.37 -17.56 -10.88
N ILE A 283 -18.57 -16.97 -10.99
CA ILE A 283 -19.24 -16.72 -12.28
C ILE A 283 -18.48 -15.67 -13.09
N LEU A 284 -18.11 -14.53 -12.48
CA LEU A 284 -17.41 -13.44 -13.17
C LEU A 284 -16.01 -13.85 -13.65
N GLU A 285 -15.28 -14.60 -12.85
CA GLU A 285 -13.95 -15.11 -13.16
C GLU A 285 -13.96 -16.39 -14.01
N LYS A 286 -15.14 -16.97 -14.27
CA LYS A 286 -15.35 -18.23 -14.99
C LYS A 286 -14.54 -19.39 -14.41
N ASP A 287 -14.40 -19.43 -13.08
CA ASP A 287 -13.61 -20.45 -12.37
C ASP A 287 -14.36 -20.91 -11.11
N PHE A 288 -14.99 -22.08 -11.19
CA PHE A 288 -15.81 -22.62 -10.11
C PHE A 288 -15.00 -22.96 -8.83
N ARG A 289 -13.71 -23.20 -8.94
CA ARG A 289 -12.84 -23.46 -7.78
C ARG A 289 -12.82 -22.28 -6.80
N LEU A 290 -13.06 -21.05 -7.29
CA LEU A 290 -13.15 -19.85 -6.47
C LEU A 290 -14.37 -19.88 -5.53
N PHE A 291 -15.45 -20.59 -5.88
CA PHE A 291 -16.59 -20.74 -5.00
C PHE A 291 -16.20 -21.32 -3.63
N PHE A 292 -15.28 -22.28 -3.60
CA PHE A 292 -14.80 -22.90 -2.37
C PHE A 292 -13.67 -22.13 -1.68
N LEU A 293 -12.80 -21.46 -2.42
CA LEU A 293 -11.62 -20.78 -1.87
C LEU A 293 -11.91 -19.36 -1.39
N MET A 294 -12.88 -18.67 -1.99
CA MET A 294 -13.20 -17.30 -1.61
C MET A 294 -13.73 -17.18 -0.17
N PRO A 295 -14.61 -18.07 0.33
CA PRO A 295 -15.04 -18.03 1.73
C PRO A 295 -13.86 -18.17 2.70
N ILE A 296 -12.87 -19.04 2.37
CA ILE A 296 -11.68 -19.25 3.16
C ILE A 296 -10.82 -17.98 3.16
N ALA A 297 -10.60 -17.35 1.98
CA ALA A 297 -9.82 -16.12 1.87
C ALA A 297 -10.50 -14.94 2.62
N PHE A 298 -11.80 -14.77 2.48
CA PHE A 298 -12.55 -13.76 3.22
C PHE A 298 -12.50 -13.97 4.73
N PHE A 299 -12.74 -15.21 5.18
CA PHE A 299 -12.70 -15.53 6.60
C PHE A 299 -11.29 -15.34 7.17
N CYS A 300 -10.27 -15.85 6.48
CA CYS A 300 -8.86 -15.64 6.87
C CYS A 300 -8.58 -14.14 7.07
N ARG A 301 -9.00 -13.28 6.12
CA ARG A 301 -8.80 -11.84 6.21
C ARG A 301 -9.52 -11.21 7.41
N HIS A 302 -10.83 -11.41 7.51
CA HIS A 302 -11.66 -10.71 8.51
C HIS A 302 -11.36 -11.22 9.92
N PHE A 303 -11.23 -12.54 10.07
CA PHE A 303 -10.97 -13.15 11.36
C PHE A 303 -9.58 -12.80 11.89
N SER A 304 -8.53 -12.91 11.06
CA SER A 304 -7.19 -12.57 11.50
C SER A 304 -7.05 -11.09 11.85
N TYR A 305 -7.65 -10.20 11.05
CA TYR A 305 -7.66 -8.77 11.35
C TYR A 305 -8.41 -8.47 12.66
N GLY A 306 -9.62 -9.02 12.85
CA GLY A 306 -10.40 -8.83 14.07
C GLY A 306 -9.70 -9.40 15.31
N LEU A 307 -9.08 -10.59 15.17
CA LEU A 307 -8.29 -11.19 16.24
C LEU A 307 -7.08 -10.32 16.59
N GLY A 308 -6.33 -9.83 15.60
CA GLY A 308 -5.25 -8.88 15.80
C GLY A 308 -5.71 -7.62 16.51
N SER A 309 -6.90 -7.11 16.15
CA SER A 309 -7.50 -5.94 16.79
C SER A 309 -7.80 -6.18 18.27
N ILE A 310 -8.25 -7.38 18.65
CA ILE A 310 -8.42 -7.75 20.06
C ILE A 310 -7.07 -7.66 20.79
N PHE A 311 -6.04 -8.31 20.25
CA PHE A 311 -4.70 -8.29 20.86
C PHE A 311 -4.11 -6.88 20.99
N GLY A 312 -4.35 -6.01 20.00
CA GLY A 312 -3.91 -4.62 20.04
C GLY A 312 -4.57 -3.79 21.15
N LEU A 313 -5.78 -4.16 21.61
CA LEU A 313 -6.45 -3.52 22.73
C LEU A 313 -5.83 -3.90 24.09
N PHE A 314 -5.22 -5.07 24.21
CA PHE A 314 -4.70 -5.57 25.49
C PHE A 314 -3.19 -5.36 25.68
N LYS A 315 -2.42 -5.11 24.64
CA LYS A 315 -0.99 -4.79 24.74
C LYS A 315 -0.76 -3.34 25.12
#